data_5b4849f77c1c345acc1df7f74dc4746a
#
_entry.id   5b4849f77c1c345acc1df7f74dc4746a
#
_cell.length_a   1.000
_cell.length_b   1.000
_cell.length_c   1.000
_cell.angle_alpha   90.00
_cell.angle_beta   90.00
_cell.angle_gamma   90.00
#
_symmetry.space_group_name_H-M   'P 1'
#
loop_
_entity.id
_entity.type
_entity.pdbx_description
1 polymer ?
#
loop_
_entity_poly.entity_id
_entity_poly.type
_entity_poly.pdbx_seq_one_letter_code
_entity_poly.pdbx_strand_id
1 'polypeptide(L)'
;VNTALTADGNPGLLSLKDLSTYTVKQREAVCTQYRGYDVCGMGPPSSGGLTVGQILAIISHFDVASLGPQSAQAWRLIGDASRLAFADRDRYIADSDYVHVPVRGLLNPAYIAERASLLTGTNALEKVDAGIPPFNKAFLRADDESIELPSTSHISIVDQFGNALS
;
A
#
# COMPACT_ATOMS: atom_id res chain seq x y z
N VAL A 1 20.46 20.26 -7.64
CA VAL A 1 21.55 19.31 -7.39
C VAL A 1 22.59 19.93 -6.44
N ASN A 2 23.23 21.04 -6.78
CA ASN A 2 24.28 21.62 -5.93
C ASN A 2 23.79 21.90 -4.49
N THR A 3 22.62 22.50 -4.32
CA THR A 3 22.03 22.76 -2.99
C THR A 3 21.85 21.48 -2.18
N ALA A 4 21.41 20.38 -2.83
CA ALA A 4 21.27 19.10 -2.15
C ALA A 4 22.62 18.47 -1.76
N LEU A 5 23.62 18.56 -2.65
CA LEU A 5 24.97 18.02 -2.40
C LEU A 5 25.74 18.77 -1.33
N THR A 6 25.42 20.05 -1.10
CA THR A 6 26.10 20.93 -0.14
C THR A 6 25.29 21.21 1.12
N ALA A 7 24.18 20.51 1.35
CA ALA A 7 23.37 20.69 2.54
C ALA A 7 24.16 20.31 3.80
N ASP A 8 24.16 21.22 4.80
CA ASP A 8 24.82 20.96 6.07
C ASP A 8 24.18 19.81 6.85
N GLY A 9 24.99 18.94 7.38
CA GLY A 9 24.61 17.85 8.27
C GLY A 9 24.11 16.57 7.58
N ASN A 10 23.43 16.66 6.43
CA ASN A 10 22.98 15.49 5.65
C ASN A 10 22.92 15.80 4.16
N PRO A 11 24.07 15.81 3.46
CA PRO A 11 24.11 16.09 2.03
C PRO A 11 23.39 14.99 1.23
N GLY A 12 22.56 15.41 0.27
CA GLY A 12 21.90 14.50 -0.65
C GLY A 12 22.87 13.88 -1.67
N LEU A 13 22.50 12.71 -2.21
CA LEU A 13 23.33 11.99 -3.19
C LEU A 13 22.95 12.26 -4.65
N LEU A 14 21.93 13.07 -4.91
CA LEU A 14 21.40 13.36 -6.24
C LEU A 14 22.45 14.05 -7.11
N SER A 15 22.80 13.45 -8.24
CA SER A 15 23.79 13.96 -9.21
C SER A 15 23.13 14.45 -10.49
N LEU A 16 23.88 15.21 -11.30
CA LEU A 16 23.46 15.59 -12.66
C LEU A 16 23.29 14.36 -13.57
N LYS A 17 24.05 13.31 -13.32
CA LYS A 17 23.92 12.05 -14.06
C LYS A 17 22.57 11.41 -13.80
N ASP A 18 22.10 11.39 -12.55
CA ASP A 18 20.79 10.82 -12.20
C ASP A 18 19.66 11.54 -12.95
N LEU A 19 19.73 12.87 -13.03
CA LEU A 19 18.76 13.65 -13.80
C LEU A 19 18.86 13.39 -15.31
N SER A 20 20.07 13.30 -15.86
CA SER A 20 20.26 13.12 -17.30
C SER A 20 19.92 11.70 -17.80
N THR A 21 20.00 10.71 -16.92
CA THR A 21 19.71 9.31 -17.23
C THR A 21 18.31 8.86 -16.77
N TYR A 22 17.56 9.75 -16.09
CA TYR A 22 16.23 9.42 -15.62
C TYR A 22 15.28 9.15 -16.80
N THR A 23 14.58 8.05 -16.73
CA THR A 23 13.54 7.68 -17.70
C THR A 23 12.23 7.35 -16.98
N VAL A 24 11.13 7.88 -17.47
CA VAL A 24 9.80 7.57 -16.94
C VAL A 24 9.47 6.11 -17.26
N LYS A 25 8.99 5.38 -16.25
CA LYS A 25 8.54 3.99 -16.41
C LYS A 25 7.02 3.93 -16.41
N GLN A 26 6.46 3.31 -17.45
CA GLN A 26 5.06 2.95 -17.47
C GLN A 26 4.88 1.60 -16.79
N ARG A 27 3.92 1.49 -15.86
CA ARG A 27 3.63 0.27 -15.11
C ARG A 27 2.14 -0.04 -15.18
N GLU A 28 1.80 -1.31 -15.16
CA GLU A 28 0.41 -1.75 -15.07
C GLU A 28 -0.20 -1.38 -13.72
N ALA A 29 -1.48 -0.97 -13.76
CA ALA A 29 -2.24 -0.71 -12.56
C ALA A 29 -2.50 -1.99 -11.77
N VAL A 30 -2.51 -1.88 -10.45
CA VAL A 30 -2.97 -2.95 -9.54
C VAL A 30 -4.43 -2.69 -9.21
N CYS A 31 -5.30 -3.65 -9.55
CA CYS A 31 -6.74 -3.53 -9.35
C CYS A 31 -7.25 -4.59 -8.37
N THR A 32 -8.25 -4.23 -7.58
CA THR A 32 -8.99 -5.10 -6.66
C THR A 32 -10.48 -4.87 -6.86
N GLN A 33 -11.25 -5.96 -6.86
CA GLN A 33 -12.72 -5.89 -6.91
C GLN A 33 -13.28 -5.53 -5.54
N TYR A 34 -14.11 -4.50 -5.47
CA TYR A 34 -14.82 -4.13 -4.26
C TYR A 34 -16.25 -3.66 -4.59
N ARG A 35 -17.24 -4.38 -4.08
CA ARG A 35 -18.69 -4.06 -4.25
C ARG A 35 -19.11 -3.80 -5.69
N GLY A 36 -18.56 -4.58 -6.63
CA GLY A 36 -18.87 -4.46 -8.06
C GLY A 36 -18.07 -3.41 -8.82
N TYR A 37 -17.11 -2.75 -8.17
CA TYR A 37 -16.21 -1.81 -8.79
C TYR A 37 -14.78 -2.34 -8.87
N ASP A 38 -14.08 -1.98 -9.93
CA ASP A 38 -12.62 -2.11 -10.02
C ASP A 38 -11.98 -0.91 -9.32
N VAL A 39 -11.30 -1.15 -8.21
CA VAL A 39 -10.49 -0.15 -7.53
C VAL A 39 -9.05 -0.34 -7.93
N CYS A 40 -8.54 0.56 -8.74
CA CYS A 40 -7.21 0.48 -9.32
C CYS A 40 -6.29 1.58 -8.78
N GLY A 41 -5.02 1.27 -8.64
CA GLY A 41 -3.99 2.23 -8.24
C GLY A 41 -2.64 1.85 -8.79
N MET A 42 -1.64 2.72 -8.57
CA MET A 42 -0.27 2.45 -8.98
C MET A 42 0.28 1.25 -8.22
N GLY A 43 0.95 0.36 -8.95
CA GLY A 43 1.70 -0.75 -8.36
C GLY A 43 3.07 -0.33 -7.80
N PRO A 44 3.85 -1.28 -7.26
CA PRO A 44 5.19 -1.00 -6.75
C PRO A 44 6.08 -0.25 -7.77
N PRO A 45 6.88 0.70 -7.28
CA PRO A 45 7.27 0.98 -5.90
C PRO A 45 6.22 1.72 -5.05
N SER A 46 5.14 2.21 -5.65
CA SER A 46 4.02 2.77 -4.87
C SER A 46 3.30 1.67 -4.09
N SER A 47 3.02 1.91 -2.83
CA SER A 47 2.29 0.98 -1.97
C SER A 47 0.78 1.16 -2.03
N GLY A 48 0.29 2.34 -2.43
CA GLY A 48 -1.11 2.77 -2.27
C GLY A 48 -2.12 1.82 -2.90
N GLY A 49 -1.95 1.50 -4.18
CA GLY A 49 -2.89 0.62 -4.90
C GLY A 49 -3.00 -0.77 -4.26
N LEU A 50 -1.87 -1.36 -3.89
CA LEU A 50 -1.83 -2.69 -3.28
C LEU A 50 -2.35 -2.70 -1.84
N THR A 51 -1.91 -1.74 -1.02
CA THR A 51 -2.33 -1.65 0.39
C THR A 51 -3.83 -1.37 0.52
N VAL A 52 -4.35 -0.39 -0.25
CA VAL A 52 -5.80 -0.13 -0.28
C VAL A 52 -6.57 -1.33 -0.82
N GLY A 53 -6.05 -1.99 -1.87
CA GLY A 53 -6.63 -3.21 -2.41
C GLY A 53 -6.76 -4.32 -1.35
N GLN A 54 -5.72 -4.55 -0.55
CA GLN A 54 -5.77 -5.52 0.56
C GLN A 54 -6.80 -5.13 1.63
N ILE A 55 -6.83 -3.86 2.05
CA ILE A 55 -7.79 -3.38 3.04
C ILE A 55 -9.22 -3.65 2.56
N LEU A 56 -9.54 -3.25 1.33
CA LEU A 56 -10.87 -3.44 0.76
C LEU A 56 -11.23 -4.92 0.59
N ALA A 57 -10.27 -5.73 0.15
CA ALA A 57 -10.46 -7.17 0.00
C ALA A 57 -10.72 -7.86 1.36
N ILE A 58 -9.97 -7.52 2.41
CA ILE A 58 -10.19 -8.02 3.77
C ILE A 58 -11.56 -7.60 4.29
N ILE A 59 -11.92 -6.31 4.16
CA ILE A 59 -13.20 -5.78 4.63
C ILE A 59 -14.37 -6.40 3.87
N SER A 60 -14.22 -6.82 2.62
CA SER A 60 -15.29 -7.44 1.83
C SER A 60 -15.82 -8.73 2.42
N HIS A 61 -15.10 -9.37 3.35
CA HIS A 61 -15.54 -10.53 4.10
C HIS A 61 -16.56 -10.22 5.21
N PHE A 62 -16.83 -8.94 5.47
CA PHE A 62 -17.72 -8.46 6.53
C PHE A 62 -18.80 -7.54 5.98
N ASP A 63 -20.03 -7.66 6.50
CA ASP A 63 -21.12 -6.72 6.17
C ASP A 63 -20.99 -5.42 6.98
N VAL A 64 -19.96 -4.64 6.65
CA VAL A 64 -19.70 -3.36 7.32
C VAL A 64 -20.82 -2.35 7.07
N ALA A 65 -21.54 -2.48 5.93
CA ALA A 65 -22.63 -1.55 5.60
C ALA A 65 -23.80 -1.64 6.58
N SER A 66 -24.14 -2.84 7.02
CA SER A 66 -25.23 -3.06 8.00
C SER A 66 -24.91 -2.51 9.39
N LEU A 67 -23.64 -2.34 9.71
CA LEU A 67 -23.20 -1.80 11.01
C LEU A 67 -23.43 -0.29 11.10
N GLY A 68 -23.42 0.42 10.00
CA GLY A 68 -23.59 1.87 9.93
C GLY A 68 -22.33 2.66 10.34
N PRO A 69 -22.28 3.96 10.02
CA PRO A 69 -21.09 4.81 10.14
C PRO A 69 -20.70 5.15 11.59
N GLN A 70 -21.61 5.00 12.55
CA GLN A 70 -21.36 5.27 13.97
C GLN A 70 -20.94 4.01 14.75
N SER A 71 -20.82 2.87 14.08
CA SER A 71 -20.49 1.60 14.73
C SER A 71 -19.02 1.51 15.11
N ALA A 72 -18.73 1.35 16.41
CA ALA A 72 -17.37 1.05 16.86
C ALA A 72 -16.82 -0.24 16.25
N GLN A 73 -17.68 -1.23 16.00
CA GLN A 73 -17.30 -2.48 15.34
C GLN A 73 -16.87 -2.26 13.88
N ALA A 74 -17.57 -1.40 13.13
CA ALA A 74 -17.18 -1.06 11.77
C ALA A 74 -15.78 -0.40 11.74
N TRP A 75 -15.55 0.56 12.62
CA TRP A 75 -14.27 1.25 12.72
C TRP A 75 -13.13 0.34 13.20
N ARG A 76 -13.43 -0.60 14.11
CA ARG A 76 -12.48 -1.64 14.50
C ARG A 76 -12.07 -2.51 13.30
N LEU A 77 -13.04 -3.00 12.52
CA LEU A 77 -12.76 -3.83 11.34
C LEU A 77 -11.90 -3.08 10.32
N ILE A 78 -12.22 -1.82 10.04
CA ILE A 78 -11.45 -0.97 9.13
C ILE A 78 -10.04 -0.73 9.68
N GLY A 79 -9.92 -0.42 10.96
CA GLY A 79 -8.63 -0.18 11.61
C GLY A 79 -7.74 -1.42 11.60
N ASP A 80 -8.27 -2.57 11.99
CA ASP A 80 -7.49 -3.82 12.02
C ASP A 80 -7.14 -4.33 10.62
N ALA A 81 -8.05 -4.21 9.63
CA ALA A 81 -7.73 -4.52 8.23
C ALA A 81 -6.60 -3.63 7.71
N SER A 82 -6.62 -2.33 8.07
CA SER A 82 -5.54 -1.41 7.73
C SER A 82 -4.22 -1.82 8.36
N ARG A 83 -4.21 -2.15 9.66
CA ARG A 83 -3.01 -2.60 10.38
C ARG A 83 -2.42 -3.87 9.74
N LEU A 84 -3.25 -4.84 9.35
CA LEU A 84 -2.82 -6.06 8.66
C LEU A 84 -2.19 -5.76 7.31
N ALA A 85 -2.81 -4.89 6.51
CA ALA A 85 -2.29 -4.50 5.19
C ALA A 85 -0.99 -3.68 5.31
N PHE A 86 -0.86 -2.83 6.33
CA PHE A 86 0.37 -2.08 6.59
C PHE A 86 1.51 -2.98 7.07
N ALA A 87 1.24 -3.99 7.90
CA ALA A 87 2.25 -4.97 8.28
C ALA A 87 2.79 -5.74 7.05
N ASP A 88 1.91 -6.11 6.12
CA ASP A 88 2.32 -6.72 4.86
C ASP A 88 3.11 -5.73 3.98
N ARG A 89 2.67 -4.46 3.92
CA ARG A 89 3.36 -3.38 3.21
C ARG A 89 4.80 -3.24 3.67
N ASP A 90 5.01 -3.11 4.96
CA ASP A 90 6.32 -2.86 5.55
C ASP A 90 7.30 -4.03 5.33
N ARG A 91 6.77 -5.25 5.19
CA ARG A 91 7.56 -6.45 4.94
C ARG A 91 7.84 -6.70 3.44
N TYR A 92 6.90 -6.38 2.55
CA TYR A 92 6.90 -6.90 1.19
C TYR A 92 6.98 -5.85 0.10
N ILE A 93 6.59 -4.59 0.35
CA ILE A 93 6.54 -3.58 -0.70
C ILE A 93 7.82 -2.76 -0.74
N ALA A 94 8.46 -2.77 -1.90
CA ALA A 94 9.66 -2.01 -2.20
C ALA A 94 9.72 -1.75 -3.73
N ASP A 95 10.81 -1.21 -4.23
CA ASP A 95 10.99 -1.02 -5.67
C ASP A 95 11.13 -2.35 -6.40
N SER A 96 10.13 -2.67 -7.21
CA SER A 96 10.05 -3.92 -7.98
C SER A 96 11.14 -4.08 -9.05
N ASP A 97 11.90 -3.02 -9.36
CA ASP A 97 13.04 -3.10 -10.25
C ASP A 97 14.26 -3.75 -9.58
N TYR A 98 14.30 -3.72 -8.24
CA TYR A 98 15.43 -4.22 -7.45
C TYR A 98 15.07 -5.47 -6.64
N VAL A 99 13.81 -5.59 -6.20
CA VAL A 99 13.37 -6.70 -5.36
C VAL A 99 12.05 -7.29 -5.86
N HIS A 100 11.87 -8.59 -5.65
CA HIS A 100 10.60 -9.23 -5.99
C HIS A 100 9.52 -8.84 -4.98
N VAL A 101 8.46 -8.16 -5.45
CA VAL A 101 7.25 -7.86 -4.66
C VAL A 101 6.15 -8.86 -5.04
N PRO A 102 5.62 -9.65 -4.08
CA PRO A 102 4.65 -10.69 -4.37
C PRO A 102 3.21 -10.13 -4.54
N VAL A 103 3.00 -9.19 -5.48
CA VAL A 103 1.72 -8.49 -5.71
C VAL A 103 0.55 -9.47 -5.81
N ARG A 104 0.71 -10.51 -6.65
CA ARG A 104 -0.34 -11.53 -6.85
C ARG A 104 -0.60 -12.38 -5.60
N GLY A 105 0.43 -12.56 -4.77
CA GLY A 105 0.32 -13.28 -3.51
C GLY A 105 -0.42 -12.46 -2.46
N LEU A 106 -0.10 -11.18 -2.35
CA LEU A 106 -0.72 -10.26 -1.39
C LEU A 106 -2.21 -10.03 -1.68
N LEU A 107 -2.65 -10.16 -2.94
CA LEU A 107 -4.07 -10.08 -3.34
C LEU A 107 -4.68 -11.47 -3.62
N ASN A 108 -3.99 -12.55 -3.27
CA ASN A 108 -4.55 -13.89 -3.47
C ASN A 108 -5.79 -14.11 -2.60
N PRO A 109 -6.93 -14.58 -3.15
CA PRO A 109 -8.16 -14.73 -2.39
C PRO A 109 -8.03 -15.61 -1.13
N ALA A 110 -7.28 -16.71 -1.19
CA ALA A 110 -7.08 -17.57 -0.04
C ALA A 110 -6.24 -16.87 1.06
N TYR A 111 -5.23 -16.12 0.66
CA TYR A 111 -4.43 -15.30 1.59
C TYR A 111 -5.28 -14.18 2.23
N ILE A 112 -6.08 -13.48 1.45
CA ILE A 112 -7.00 -12.45 1.95
C ILE A 112 -8.00 -13.06 2.94
N ALA A 113 -8.57 -14.23 2.65
CA ALA A 113 -9.49 -14.93 3.56
C ALA A 113 -8.78 -15.33 4.87
N GLU A 114 -7.54 -15.80 4.83
CA GLU A 114 -6.72 -16.05 6.01
C GLU A 114 -6.56 -14.78 6.85
N ARG A 115 -6.17 -13.66 6.23
CA ARG A 115 -6.02 -12.37 6.93
C ARG A 115 -7.35 -11.90 7.52
N ALA A 116 -8.46 -12.02 6.79
CA ALA A 116 -9.80 -11.67 7.26
C ALA A 116 -10.24 -12.52 8.46
N SER A 117 -9.86 -13.80 8.51
CA SER A 117 -10.22 -14.69 9.62
C SER A 117 -9.68 -14.20 10.98
N LEU A 118 -8.62 -13.42 11.00
CA LEU A 118 -8.06 -12.81 12.22
C LEU A 118 -9.00 -11.77 12.83
N LEU A 119 -9.93 -11.21 12.04
CA LEU A 119 -10.85 -10.15 12.46
C LEU A 119 -12.20 -10.65 12.99
N THR A 120 -12.40 -11.96 13.13
CA THR A 120 -13.67 -12.55 13.54
C THR A 120 -14.04 -12.31 15.01
N GLY A 121 -13.07 -11.92 15.84
CA GLY A 121 -13.31 -11.52 17.24
C GLY A 121 -14.03 -10.20 17.39
N THR A 122 -14.39 -9.85 18.62
CA THR A 122 -15.06 -8.58 18.97
C THR A 122 -14.07 -7.47 19.35
N ASN A 123 -12.88 -7.84 19.83
CA ASN A 123 -11.84 -6.91 20.24
C ASN A 123 -10.89 -6.57 19.09
N ALA A 124 -10.24 -5.41 19.19
CA ALA A 124 -9.13 -5.09 18.29
C ALA A 124 -7.97 -6.08 18.47
N LEU A 125 -7.23 -6.31 17.39
CA LEU A 125 -6.04 -7.15 17.44
C LEU A 125 -4.99 -6.52 18.36
N GLU A 126 -4.48 -7.27 19.33
CA GLU A 126 -3.41 -6.79 20.21
C GLU A 126 -2.10 -6.60 19.43
N LYS A 127 -1.74 -7.62 18.65
CA LYS A 127 -0.54 -7.65 17.83
C LYS A 127 -0.90 -7.93 16.38
N VAL A 128 -0.17 -7.29 15.47
CA VAL A 128 -0.30 -7.49 14.03
C VAL A 128 1.08 -7.73 13.45
N ASP A 129 1.23 -8.86 12.78
CA ASP A 129 2.44 -9.23 12.06
C ASP A 129 2.13 -9.38 10.56
N ALA A 130 3.15 -9.26 9.72
CA ALA A 130 3.02 -9.60 8.31
C ALA A 130 2.67 -11.08 8.13
N GLY A 131 1.80 -11.38 7.17
CA GLY A 131 1.46 -12.75 6.82
C GLY A 131 2.51 -13.38 5.88
N ILE A 132 2.18 -14.56 5.36
CA ILE A 132 3.04 -15.29 4.39
C ILE A 132 2.25 -15.47 3.09
N PRO A 133 2.27 -14.47 2.18
CA PRO A 133 1.54 -14.56 0.93
C PRO A 133 2.14 -15.66 0.02
N PRO A 134 1.33 -16.37 -0.76
CA PRO A 134 1.84 -17.30 -1.77
C PRO A 134 2.67 -16.55 -2.82
N PHE A 135 3.50 -17.31 -3.57
CA PHE A 135 4.45 -16.77 -4.56
C PHE A 135 5.52 -15.85 -3.96
N ASN A 136 5.63 -15.84 -2.64
CA ASN A 136 6.72 -15.19 -1.95
C ASN A 136 7.99 -16.03 -2.15
N LYS A 137 8.97 -15.48 -2.89
CA LYS A 137 10.29 -16.11 -2.95
C LYS A 137 10.96 -15.93 -1.60
N ALA A 138 11.56 -17.00 -1.08
CA ALA A 138 12.26 -16.99 0.19
C ALA A 138 13.52 -16.11 0.11
N PHE A 139 13.37 -14.82 0.33
CA PHE A 139 14.45 -13.88 0.56
C PHE A 139 14.48 -13.51 2.05
N LEU A 140 15.65 -13.20 2.55
CA LEU A 140 15.77 -12.52 3.84
C LEU A 140 15.13 -11.16 3.69
N ARG A 141 14.06 -10.92 4.46
CA ARG A 141 13.33 -9.66 4.49
C ARG A 141 13.32 -9.13 5.91
N ALA A 142 13.51 -7.84 6.03
CA ALA A 142 13.27 -7.11 7.27
C ALA A 142 12.05 -6.20 7.08
N ASP A 143 11.40 -5.86 8.17
CA ASP A 143 10.35 -4.85 8.16
C ASP A 143 10.97 -3.47 7.95
N ASP A 144 10.24 -2.57 7.30
CA ASP A 144 10.62 -1.18 7.21
C ASP A 144 10.46 -0.53 8.59
N GLU A 145 11.56 -0.09 9.19
CA GLU A 145 11.59 0.64 10.45
C GLU A 145 11.71 2.14 10.26
N SER A 146 11.60 2.63 9.01
CA SER A 146 11.70 4.06 8.73
C SER A 146 10.51 4.82 9.31
N ILE A 147 10.82 6.01 9.85
CA ILE A 147 9.78 6.93 10.35
C ILE A 147 9.12 7.59 9.15
N GLU A 148 7.85 7.31 8.93
CA GLU A 148 7.05 8.02 7.93
C GLU A 148 6.74 9.44 8.44
N LEU A 149 7.43 10.42 7.87
CA LEU A 149 7.15 11.82 8.13
C LEU A 149 6.06 12.33 7.17
N PRO A 150 5.08 13.12 7.64
CA PRO A 150 4.09 13.74 6.79
C PRO A 150 4.75 14.86 5.96
N SER A 151 5.20 14.52 4.75
CA SER A 151 5.97 15.44 3.89
C SER A 151 5.55 15.36 2.42
N THR A 152 4.26 15.19 2.15
CA THR A 152 3.75 15.13 0.79
C THR A 152 2.56 16.07 0.58
N SER A 153 2.37 16.50 -0.66
CA SER A 153 1.19 17.23 -1.10
C SER A 153 0.67 16.61 -2.39
N HIS A 154 -0.64 16.58 -2.55
CA HIS A 154 -1.27 16.11 -3.77
C HIS A 154 -2.31 17.11 -4.23
N ILE A 155 -2.34 17.38 -5.54
CA ILE A 155 -3.36 18.20 -6.18
C ILE A 155 -3.96 17.42 -7.33
N SER A 156 -5.28 17.27 -7.32
CA SER A 156 -6.05 16.74 -8.46
C SER A 156 -6.89 17.87 -9.06
N ILE A 157 -6.78 18.07 -10.36
CA ILE A 157 -7.51 19.10 -11.11
C ILE A 157 -8.21 18.43 -12.28
N VAL A 158 -9.49 18.74 -12.45
CA VAL A 158 -10.24 18.40 -13.67
C VAL A 158 -10.80 19.70 -14.23
N ASP A 159 -10.49 20.01 -15.48
CA ASP A 159 -11.00 21.22 -16.13
C ASP A 159 -12.35 20.99 -16.83
N GLN A 160 -12.93 22.08 -17.33
CA GLN A 160 -14.22 22.04 -18.05
C GLN A 160 -14.17 21.28 -19.38
N PHE A 161 -12.99 20.95 -19.89
CA PHE A 161 -12.78 20.20 -21.13
C PHE A 161 -12.57 18.71 -20.88
N GLY A 162 -12.55 18.28 -19.62
CA GLY A 162 -12.30 16.89 -19.21
C GLY A 162 -10.83 16.53 -19.11
N ASN A 163 -9.91 17.48 -19.19
CA ASN A 163 -8.49 17.22 -18.89
C ASN A 163 -8.33 16.98 -17.39
N ALA A 164 -7.57 15.95 -17.04
CA ALA A 164 -7.27 15.60 -15.66
C ALA A 164 -5.77 15.70 -15.41
N LEU A 165 -5.41 16.35 -14.31
CA LEU A 165 -4.05 16.47 -13.80
C LEU A 165 -3.98 15.91 -12.38
N SER A 166 -2.95 15.17 -12.11
CA SER A 166 -2.61 14.64 -10.79
C SER A 166 -1.15 14.93 -10.48
#